data_7c6506121312dcbfc79d69ec41ee5375
#
_entry.id   7c6506121312dcbfc79d69ec41ee5375
#
_cell.length_a   1.000
_cell.length_b   1.000
_cell.length_c   1.000
_cell.angle_alpha   90.00
_cell.angle_beta   90.00
_cell.angle_gamma   90.00
#
_symmetry.space_group_name_H-M   'P 1'
#
loop_
_entity.id
_entity.type
_entity.pdbx_description
1 polymer ?
#
loop_
_entity_poly.entity_id
_entity_poly.type
_entity_poly.pdbx_seq_one_letter_code
_entity_poly.pdbx_strand_id
1 'polypeptide(L)'
;LYCEEKKYEKAIKYDEEAIVDGCKVALENLGDWYYQTKDYQKAISYYLRNSTSVSCQKKLADIYMEAENTDEAIIWHKKASNNEDIESSYKLGLIYEDLNNLEDAKKYYLLAAKKNHLNSKLHLGRIYYNEGNYEESKKMLDVCANENNAYAQHMVALIYENYYSDHTNAKYWYEKSKNQGLVESIFNLGQISLKLEEDELAKKYFKQGVEAKNKDSEYMLAGIYLKKGRNMYKKLGEEDVFNSKDIYDSIPEFKLNTESFLIPEFKEFEAVKDEEEEEYIPNYILQIDENLEDMYEARLQKMLVETKFGYK
;
A
#
# COMPACT_ATOMS: atom_id res chain seq x y z
N LEU A 1 -4.05 -31.13 -29.05
CA LEU A 1 -2.60 -31.26 -28.84
C LEU A 1 -1.88 -31.61 -30.17
N TYR A 2 -2.13 -32.75 -30.80
CA TYR A 2 -1.38 -33.22 -31.99
C TYR A 2 -1.60 -32.35 -33.25
N CYS A 3 -2.76 -31.71 -33.40
CA CYS A 3 -3.01 -30.77 -34.51
C CYS A 3 -2.36 -29.41 -34.29
N GLU A 4 -2.16 -29.01 -33.04
CA GLU A 4 -1.46 -27.78 -32.67
C GLU A 4 0.05 -27.92 -32.84
N GLU A 5 0.64 -29.02 -32.37
CA GLU A 5 2.09 -29.32 -32.55
C GLU A 5 2.50 -29.25 -34.02
N LYS A 6 1.72 -29.88 -34.94
CA LYS A 6 2.00 -29.82 -36.39
C LYS A 6 1.86 -28.39 -36.98
N LYS A 7 1.05 -27.53 -36.39
CA LYS A 7 0.96 -26.13 -36.82
C LYS A 7 2.20 -25.35 -36.35
N TYR A 8 2.67 -25.63 -35.13
CA TYR A 8 3.88 -24.98 -34.59
C TYR A 8 5.14 -25.39 -35.36
N GLU A 9 5.32 -26.66 -35.68
CA GLU A 9 6.45 -27.11 -36.52
C GLU A 9 6.50 -26.41 -37.89
N LYS A 10 5.36 -26.22 -38.52
CA LYS A 10 5.26 -25.48 -39.78
C LYS A 10 5.58 -23.99 -39.59
N ALA A 11 5.11 -23.37 -38.50
CA ALA A 11 5.39 -21.97 -38.21
C ALA A 11 6.88 -21.76 -38.01
N ILE A 12 7.54 -22.62 -37.22
CA ILE A 12 8.98 -22.59 -36.99
C ILE A 12 9.72 -22.64 -38.33
N LYS A 13 9.35 -23.59 -39.20
CA LYS A 13 9.99 -23.75 -40.52
C LYS A 13 9.85 -22.48 -41.38
N TYR A 14 8.68 -21.87 -41.41
CA TYR A 14 8.48 -20.61 -42.13
C TYR A 14 9.26 -19.45 -41.55
N ASP A 15 9.34 -19.34 -40.20
CA ASP A 15 10.18 -18.33 -39.55
C ASP A 15 11.67 -18.57 -39.84
N GLU A 16 12.14 -19.84 -39.86
CA GLU A 16 13.53 -20.21 -40.26
C GLU A 16 13.83 -19.82 -41.72
N GLU A 17 12.90 -20.06 -42.65
CA GLU A 17 13.00 -19.62 -44.04
C GLU A 17 13.05 -18.09 -44.14
N ALA A 18 12.17 -17.39 -43.41
CA ALA A 18 12.13 -15.93 -43.37
C ALA A 18 13.40 -15.30 -42.79
N ILE A 19 14.07 -15.97 -41.85
CA ILE A 19 15.36 -15.52 -41.32
C ILE A 19 16.45 -15.53 -42.38
N VAL A 20 16.44 -16.54 -43.28
CA VAL A 20 17.38 -16.61 -44.41
C VAL A 20 17.19 -15.39 -45.31
N ASP A 21 15.95 -14.93 -45.47
CA ASP A 21 15.60 -13.74 -46.26
C ASP A 21 15.81 -12.40 -45.48
N GLY A 22 16.40 -12.49 -44.28
CA GLY A 22 16.76 -11.31 -43.46
C GLY A 22 15.64 -10.75 -42.62
N CYS A 23 14.54 -11.48 -42.39
CA CYS A 23 13.41 -11.05 -41.57
C CYS A 23 13.77 -11.06 -40.08
N LYS A 24 13.95 -9.89 -39.47
CA LYS A 24 14.25 -9.76 -38.02
C LYS A 24 13.08 -10.13 -37.11
N VAL A 25 11.83 -9.97 -37.58
CA VAL A 25 10.65 -10.35 -36.82
C VAL A 25 10.60 -11.85 -36.60
N ALA A 26 11.00 -12.64 -37.58
CA ALA A 26 11.06 -14.10 -37.46
C ALA A 26 12.05 -14.56 -36.36
N LEU A 27 13.14 -13.81 -36.14
CA LEU A 27 14.06 -14.07 -35.01
C LEU A 27 13.36 -13.86 -33.66
N GLU A 28 12.55 -12.83 -33.57
CA GLU A 28 11.79 -12.56 -32.34
C GLU A 28 10.72 -13.63 -32.10
N ASN A 29 9.96 -14.01 -33.13
CA ASN A 29 8.94 -15.06 -33.06
C ASN A 29 9.52 -16.40 -32.59
N LEU A 30 10.67 -16.82 -33.16
CA LEU A 30 11.35 -18.04 -32.73
C LEU A 30 11.89 -17.94 -31.30
N GLY A 31 12.44 -16.78 -30.93
CA GLY A 31 12.83 -16.51 -29.57
C GLY A 31 11.66 -16.67 -28.59
N ASP A 32 10.49 -16.11 -28.93
CA ASP A 32 9.26 -16.20 -28.13
C ASP A 32 8.78 -17.64 -28.01
N TRP A 33 8.80 -18.38 -29.08
CA TRP A 33 8.41 -19.78 -29.07
C TRP A 33 9.31 -20.62 -28.15
N TYR A 34 10.64 -20.45 -28.25
CA TYR A 34 11.59 -21.14 -27.39
C TYR A 34 11.50 -20.67 -25.93
N TYR A 35 11.18 -19.42 -25.67
CA TYR A 35 10.90 -18.90 -24.33
C TYR A 35 9.68 -19.59 -23.71
N GLN A 36 8.55 -19.67 -24.46
CA GLN A 36 7.33 -20.34 -24.01
C GLN A 36 7.53 -21.83 -23.73
N THR A 37 8.38 -22.48 -24.51
CA THR A 37 8.73 -23.90 -24.32
C THR A 37 9.85 -24.11 -23.29
N LYS A 38 10.29 -23.02 -22.62
CA LYS A 38 11.35 -23.00 -21.61
C LYS A 38 12.72 -23.43 -22.09
N ASP A 39 12.97 -23.45 -23.42
CA ASP A 39 14.31 -23.61 -23.99
C ASP A 39 15.02 -22.25 -24.04
N TYR A 40 15.38 -21.75 -22.83
CA TYR A 40 15.96 -20.41 -22.68
C TYR A 40 17.30 -20.24 -23.44
N GLN A 41 18.08 -21.32 -23.62
CA GLN A 41 19.33 -21.26 -24.38
C GLN A 41 19.09 -20.91 -25.85
N LYS A 42 18.10 -21.53 -26.48
CA LYS A 42 17.72 -21.19 -27.85
C LYS A 42 17.06 -19.83 -27.92
N ALA A 43 16.14 -19.51 -26.99
CA ALA A 43 15.50 -18.21 -26.94
C ALA A 43 16.56 -17.08 -26.91
N ILE A 44 17.54 -17.15 -26.00
CA ILE A 44 18.66 -16.21 -25.92
C ILE A 44 19.39 -16.12 -27.26
N SER A 45 19.70 -17.27 -27.91
CA SER A 45 20.44 -17.27 -29.17
C SER A 45 19.72 -16.52 -30.30
N TYR A 46 18.39 -16.63 -30.38
CA TYR A 46 17.58 -15.92 -31.37
C TYR A 46 17.44 -14.43 -31.02
N TYR A 47 17.18 -14.08 -29.77
CA TYR A 47 17.07 -12.68 -29.35
C TYR A 47 18.39 -11.92 -29.52
N LEU A 48 19.55 -12.56 -29.26
CA LEU A 48 20.86 -11.95 -29.47
C LEU A 48 21.12 -11.60 -30.94
N ARG A 49 20.61 -12.39 -31.89
CA ARG A 49 20.70 -12.08 -33.34
C ARG A 49 19.88 -10.85 -33.74
N ASN A 50 18.87 -10.48 -32.94
CA ASN A 50 18.10 -9.25 -33.10
C ASN A 50 18.26 -8.30 -31.88
N SER A 51 19.44 -8.20 -31.32
CA SER A 51 19.76 -7.45 -30.09
C SER A 51 19.57 -5.94 -30.21
N THR A 52 19.26 -5.40 -31.39
CA THR A 52 18.88 -4.00 -31.60
C THR A 52 17.38 -3.74 -31.34
N SER A 53 16.55 -4.80 -31.34
CA SER A 53 15.12 -4.68 -30.99
C SER A 53 14.96 -4.46 -29.50
N VAL A 54 14.19 -3.45 -29.12
CA VAL A 54 13.83 -3.16 -27.72
C VAL A 54 13.09 -4.36 -27.11
N SER A 55 12.18 -4.97 -27.86
CA SER A 55 11.45 -6.15 -27.43
C SER A 55 12.40 -7.32 -27.10
N CYS A 56 13.37 -7.62 -27.99
CA CYS A 56 14.36 -8.65 -27.71
C CYS A 56 15.25 -8.31 -26.50
N GLN A 57 15.62 -7.04 -26.34
CA GLN A 57 16.40 -6.58 -25.17
C GLN A 57 15.64 -6.81 -23.86
N LYS A 58 14.34 -6.49 -23.82
CA LYS A 58 13.47 -6.73 -22.65
C LYS A 58 13.40 -8.23 -22.32
N LYS A 59 13.13 -9.06 -23.32
CA LYS A 59 13.01 -10.51 -23.14
C LYS A 59 14.32 -11.15 -22.70
N LEU A 60 15.47 -10.68 -23.21
CA LEU A 60 16.77 -11.09 -22.70
C LEU A 60 16.95 -10.74 -21.23
N ALA A 61 16.59 -9.52 -20.86
CA ALA A 61 16.66 -9.08 -19.47
C ALA A 61 15.75 -9.93 -18.55
N ASP A 62 14.51 -10.20 -18.99
CA ASP A 62 13.56 -11.03 -18.23
C ASP A 62 14.08 -12.47 -18.05
N ILE A 63 14.67 -13.08 -19.10
CA ILE A 63 15.31 -14.42 -18.99
C ILE A 63 16.45 -14.40 -17.98
N TYR A 64 17.29 -13.38 -18.01
CA TYR A 64 18.42 -13.29 -17.07
C TYR A 64 17.94 -13.03 -15.63
N MET A 65 16.82 -12.31 -15.44
CA MET A 65 16.19 -12.18 -14.12
C MET A 65 15.65 -13.50 -13.61
N GLU A 66 14.95 -14.29 -14.45
CA GLU A 66 14.49 -15.64 -14.09
C GLU A 66 15.63 -16.60 -13.76
N ALA A 67 16.79 -16.39 -14.37
CA ALA A 67 18.02 -17.15 -14.10
C ALA A 67 18.85 -16.59 -12.92
N GLU A 68 18.32 -15.63 -12.16
CA GLU A 68 19.00 -14.96 -11.05
C GLU A 68 20.31 -14.26 -11.45
N ASN A 69 20.51 -14.01 -12.73
CA ASN A 69 21.68 -13.28 -13.26
C ASN A 69 21.37 -11.80 -13.39
N THR A 70 21.34 -11.11 -12.25
CA THR A 70 20.98 -9.70 -12.14
C THR A 70 21.91 -8.80 -12.94
N ASP A 71 23.21 -9.11 -13.04
CA ASP A 71 24.18 -8.28 -13.76
C ASP A 71 23.86 -8.20 -15.26
N GLU A 72 23.61 -9.37 -15.89
CA GLU A 72 23.22 -9.42 -17.31
C GLU A 72 21.84 -8.78 -17.53
N ALA A 73 20.89 -9.00 -16.62
CA ALA A 73 19.58 -8.37 -16.69
C ALA A 73 19.69 -6.83 -16.69
N ILE A 74 20.52 -6.27 -15.80
CA ILE A 74 20.80 -4.82 -15.76
C ILE A 74 21.37 -4.34 -17.09
N ILE A 75 22.31 -5.06 -17.69
CA ILE A 75 22.92 -4.69 -18.99
C ILE A 75 21.83 -4.59 -20.08
N TRP A 76 20.94 -5.59 -20.15
CA TRP A 76 19.91 -5.62 -21.18
C TRP A 76 18.79 -4.62 -20.93
N HIS A 77 18.33 -4.45 -19.69
CA HIS A 77 17.39 -3.37 -19.35
C HIS A 77 17.98 -1.98 -19.61
N LYS A 78 19.28 -1.75 -19.35
CA LYS A 78 19.95 -0.48 -19.71
C LYS A 78 19.92 -0.22 -21.20
N LYS A 79 20.16 -1.24 -22.04
CA LYS A 79 20.06 -1.10 -23.50
C LYS A 79 18.64 -0.69 -23.92
N ALA A 80 17.63 -1.35 -23.39
CA ALA A 80 16.24 -1.04 -23.69
C ALA A 80 15.84 0.36 -23.16
N SER A 81 16.22 0.71 -21.95
CA SER A 81 15.99 2.03 -21.34
C SER A 81 16.64 3.16 -22.16
N ASN A 82 17.84 2.94 -22.68
CA ASN A 82 18.52 3.90 -23.58
C ASN A 82 17.78 4.12 -24.90
N ASN A 83 16.95 3.16 -25.30
CA ASN A 83 16.00 3.27 -26.42
C ASN A 83 14.61 3.77 -25.97
N GLU A 84 14.56 4.49 -24.84
CA GLU A 84 13.36 5.10 -24.26
C GLU A 84 12.27 4.12 -23.82
N ASP A 85 12.60 2.84 -23.57
CA ASP A 85 11.63 1.90 -23.02
C ASP A 85 11.34 2.23 -21.56
N ILE A 86 10.08 2.57 -21.30
CA ILE A 86 9.59 3.01 -19.99
C ILE A 86 9.63 1.86 -18.99
N GLU A 87 9.19 0.69 -19.41
CA GLU A 87 9.10 -0.50 -18.58
C GLU A 87 10.49 -0.96 -18.13
N SER A 88 11.47 -0.97 -19.03
CA SER A 88 12.86 -1.29 -18.67
C SER A 88 13.47 -0.26 -17.72
N SER A 89 13.12 1.01 -17.87
CA SER A 89 13.54 2.04 -16.91
C SER A 89 12.93 1.80 -15.55
N TYR A 90 11.65 1.46 -15.48
CA TYR A 90 10.98 1.10 -14.24
C TYR A 90 11.60 -0.13 -13.57
N LYS A 91 11.80 -1.23 -14.33
CA LYS A 91 12.43 -2.46 -13.83
C LYS A 91 13.87 -2.23 -13.32
N LEU A 92 14.65 -1.38 -13.99
CA LEU A 92 15.97 -0.96 -13.46
C LEU A 92 15.83 -0.26 -12.11
N GLY A 93 14.83 0.60 -11.97
CA GLY A 93 14.53 1.24 -10.69
C GLY A 93 14.30 0.22 -9.59
N LEU A 94 13.45 -0.80 -9.83
CA LEU A 94 13.18 -1.90 -8.90
C LEU A 94 14.45 -2.68 -8.56
N ILE A 95 15.21 -3.10 -9.56
CA ILE A 95 16.46 -3.87 -9.36
C ILE A 95 17.45 -3.08 -8.50
N TYR A 96 17.64 -1.78 -8.76
CA TYR A 96 18.55 -0.96 -7.96
C TYR A 96 18.01 -0.70 -6.55
N GLU A 97 16.70 -0.63 -6.38
CA GLU A 97 16.08 -0.52 -5.05
C GLU A 97 16.32 -1.79 -4.23
N ASP A 98 16.14 -2.99 -4.82
CA ASP A 98 16.44 -4.28 -4.20
C ASP A 98 17.92 -4.43 -3.83
N LEU A 99 18.82 -3.86 -4.65
CA LEU A 99 20.24 -3.76 -4.36
C LEU A 99 20.61 -2.67 -3.35
N ASN A 100 19.59 -1.98 -2.78
CA ASN A 100 19.75 -0.86 -1.86
C ASN A 100 20.57 0.32 -2.44
N ASN A 101 20.61 0.45 -3.76
CA ASN A 101 21.23 1.56 -4.47
C ASN A 101 20.17 2.60 -4.86
N LEU A 102 19.72 3.40 -3.88
CA LEU A 102 18.64 4.35 -4.06
C LEU A 102 18.96 5.47 -5.07
N GLU A 103 20.24 5.80 -5.27
CA GLU A 103 20.64 6.85 -6.23
C GLU A 103 20.37 6.41 -7.68
N ASP A 104 20.81 5.20 -8.04
CA ASP A 104 20.50 4.66 -9.36
C ASP A 104 19.01 4.33 -9.50
N ALA A 105 18.36 3.84 -8.45
CA ALA A 105 16.92 3.60 -8.46
C ALA A 105 16.15 4.89 -8.80
N LYS A 106 16.42 6.00 -8.09
CA LYS A 106 15.81 7.31 -8.38
C LYS A 106 16.04 7.75 -9.81
N LYS A 107 17.27 7.59 -10.31
CA LYS A 107 17.62 7.95 -11.69
C LYS A 107 16.73 7.26 -12.70
N TYR A 108 16.56 5.95 -12.59
CA TYR A 108 15.76 5.17 -13.53
C TYR A 108 14.25 5.36 -13.34
N TYR A 109 13.77 5.49 -12.10
CA TYR A 109 12.40 5.88 -11.85
C TYR A 109 12.07 7.27 -12.44
N LEU A 110 12.99 8.25 -12.37
CA LEU A 110 12.81 9.56 -12.98
C LEU A 110 12.68 9.49 -14.50
N LEU A 111 13.44 8.59 -15.17
CA LEU A 111 13.30 8.39 -16.61
C LEU A 111 11.88 7.90 -16.97
N ALA A 112 11.36 6.90 -16.25
CA ALA A 112 10.02 6.39 -16.46
C ALA A 112 8.93 7.42 -16.05
N ALA A 113 9.11 8.11 -14.92
CA ALA A 113 8.17 9.09 -14.42
C ALA A 113 7.98 10.29 -15.36
N LYS A 114 9.04 10.71 -16.08
CA LYS A 114 8.96 11.75 -17.14
C LYS A 114 8.01 11.36 -18.28
N LYS A 115 7.81 10.07 -18.49
CA LYS A 115 6.86 9.52 -19.48
C LYS A 115 5.51 9.14 -18.83
N ASN A 116 5.22 9.70 -17.67
CA ASN A 116 3.99 9.47 -16.88
C ASN A 116 3.79 8.06 -16.33
N HIS A 117 4.84 7.27 -16.14
CA HIS A 117 4.72 5.95 -15.50
C HIS A 117 4.34 6.10 -14.02
N LEU A 118 3.13 5.67 -13.65
CA LEU A 118 2.53 5.93 -12.33
C LEU A 118 3.29 5.21 -11.21
N ASN A 119 3.64 3.92 -11.39
CA ASN A 119 4.38 3.19 -10.37
C ASN A 119 5.74 3.84 -10.08
N SER A 120 6.45 4.32 -11.12
CA SER A 120 7.71 5.05 -10.91
C SER A 120 7.53 6.34 -10.11
N LYS A 121 6.44 7.08 -10.34
CA LYS A 121 6.11 8.26 -9.53
C LYS A 121 5.80 7.87 -8.09
N LEU A 122 5.12 6.75 -7.89
CA LEU A 122 4.77 6.25 -6.57
C LEU A 122 6.01 5.87 -5.76
N HIS A 123 6.95 5.12 -6.37
CA HIS A 123 8.26 4.80 -5.77
C HIS A 123 9.07 6.06 -5.46
N LEU A 124 9.15 7.01 -6.39
CA LEU A 124 9.83 8.29 -6.16
C LEU A 124 9.20 9.06 -5.00
N GLY A 125 7.88 9.13 -4.95
CA GLY A 125 7.16 9.78 -3.87
C GLY A 125 7.52 9.18 -2.52
N ARG A 126 7.55 7.85 -2.40
CA ARG A 126 7.96 7.13 -1.20
C ARG A 126 9.43 7.38 -0.84
N ILE A 127 10.33 7.32 -1.81
CA ILE A 127 11.76 7.56 -1.57
C ILE A 127 11.97 8.99 -1.08
N TYR A 128 11.38 10.00 -1.74
CA TYR A 128 11.49 11.39 -1.32
C TYR A 128 10.87 11.64 0.07
N TYR A 129 9.78 10.98 0.40
CA TYR A 129 9.19 11.06 1.74
C TYR A 129 10.17 10.57 2.81
N ASN A 130 10.80 9.41 2.58
CA ASN A 130 11.77 8.83 3.50
C ASN A 130 13.06 9.67 3.63
N GLU A 131 13.42 10.42 2.60
CA GLU A 131 14.54 11.38 2.61
C GLU A 131 14.17 12.71 3.29
N GLY A 132 12.91 12.90 3.70
CA GLY A 132 12.41 14.17 4.26
C GLY A 132 12.17 15.27 3.22
N ASN A 133 12.25 14.93 1.93
CA ASN A 133 11.97 15.87 0.83
C ASN A 133 10.47 15.86 0.49
N TYR A 134 9.68 16.44 1.38
CA TYR A 134 8.21 16.37 1.33
C TYR A 134 7.59 17.10 0.14
N GLU A 135 8.22 18.16 -0.35
CA GLU A 135 7.74 18.91 -1.52
C GLU A 135 7.80 18.06 -2.80
N GLU A 136 8.96 17.44 -3.08
CA GLU A 136 9.11 16.58 -4.25
C GLU A 136 8.31 15.28 -4.08
N SER A 137 8.24 14.74 -2.86
CA SER A 137 7.37 13.60 -2.53
C SER A 137 5.92 13.90 -2.91
N LYS A 138 5.37 15.00 -2.39
CA LYS A 138 4.00 15.43 -2.67
C LYS A 138 3.72 15.58 -4.16
N LYS A 139 4.64 16.24 -4.89
CA LYS A 139 4.53 16.45 -6.33
C LYS A 139 4.41 15.14 -7.12
N MET A 140 5.15 14.10 -6.72
CA MET A 140 5.04 12.78 -7.34
C MET A 140 3.76 12.05 -6.92
N LEU A 141 3.44 12.09 -5.62
CA LEU A 141 2.29 11.39 -5.04
C LEU A 141 0.95 12.02 -5.43
N ASP A 142 0.86 13.34 -5.60
CA ASP A 142 -0.38 14.01 -6.01
C ASP A 142 -0.91 13.44 -7.34
N VAL A 143 -0.02 13.13 -8.29
CA VAL A 143 -0.43 12.52 -9.56
C VAL A 143 -1.06 11.15 -9.31
N CYS A 144 -0.42 10.32 -8.50
CA CYS A 144 -0.90 8.98 -8.18
C CYS A 144 -2.19 9.01 -7.33
N ALA A 145 -2.29 9.96 -6.40
CA ALA A 145 -3.46 10.15 -5.55
C ALA A 145 -4.70 10.58 -6.36
N ASN A 146 -4.50 11.42 -7.39
CA ASN A 146 -5.57 11.82 -8.32
C ASN A 146 -5.98 10.68 -9.25
N GLU A 147 -5.08 9.75 -9.56
CA GLU A 147 -5.36 8.48 -10.26
C GLU A 147 -5.93 7.41 -9.32
N ASN A 148 -6.46 7.84 -8.18
CA ASN A 148 -7.17 7.02 -7.19
C ASN A 148 -6.33 5.90 -6.53
N ASN A 149 -5.02 6.06 -6.39
CA ASN A 149 -4.19 5.13 -5.62
C ASN A 149 -4.33 5.41 -4.12
N ALA A 150 -4.83 4.44 -3.36
CA ALA A 150 -5.10 4.57 -1.93
C ALA A 150 -3.84 4.85 -1.10
N TYR A 151 -2.72 4.19 -1.42
CA TYR A 151 -1.44 4.43 -0.77
C TYR A 151 -0.96 5.87 -0.99
N ALA A 152 -1.00 6.36 -2.23
CA ALA A 152 -0.60 7.73 -2.55
C ALA A 152 -1.48 8.77 -1.84
N GLN A 153 -2.80 8.54 -1.78
CA GLN A 153 -3.73 9.40 -1.04
C GLN A 153 -3.38 9.46 0.44
N HIS A 154 -3.07 8.31 1.04
CA HIS A 154 -2.65 8.25 2.43
C HIS A 154 -1.33 8.99 2.66
N MET A 155 -0.33 8.78 1.80
CA MET A 155 0.97 9.45 1.92
C MET A 155 0.86 10.97 1.73
N VAL A 156 -0.01 11.44 0.82
CA VAL A 156 -0.32 12.86 0.67
C VAL A 156 -0.97 13.41 1.94
N ALA A 157 -1.87 12.64 2.58
CA ALA A 157 -2.47 13.03 3.85
C ALA A 157 -1.43 13.16 4.96
N LEU A 158 -0.48 12.22 5.07
CA LEU A 158 0.65 12.29 6.01
C LEU A 158 1.51 13.54 5.80
N ILE A 159 1.76 13.93 4.55
CA ILE A 159 2.51 15.15 4.25
C ILE A 159 1.73 16.39 4.70
N TYR A 160 0.41 16.46 4.45
CA TYR A 160 -0.42 17.55 4.93
C TYR A 160 -0.43 17.63 6.46
N GLU A 161 -0.55 16.48 7.14
CA GLU A 161 -0.57 16.41 8.60
C GLU A 161 0.77 16.84 9.21
N ASN A 162 1.87 16.20 8.80
CA ASN A 162 3.15 16.28 9.51
C ASN A 162 4.03 17.44 9.04
N TYR A 163 3.94 17.84 7.76
CA TYR A 163 4.79 18.88 7.21
C TYR A 163 4.07 20.22 7.10
N TYR A 164 2.83 20.22 6.58
CA TYR A 164 2.06 21.47 6.46
C TYR A 164 1.22 21.78 7.69
N SER A 165 1.01 20.86 8.62
CA SER A 165 0.07 20.97 9.75
C SER A 165 -1.36 21.34 9.31
N ASP A 166 -1.73 20.92 8.10
CA ASP A 166 -3.04 21.15 7.48
C ASP A 166 -3.98 19.98 7.71
N HIS A 167 -4.64 19.98 8.87
CA HIS A 167 -5.54 18.89 9.26
C HIS A 167 -6.77 18.76 8.35
N THR A 168 -7.19 19.84 7.70
CA THR A 168 -8.35 19.81 6.80
C THR A 168 -8.05 19.02 5.54
N ASN A 169 -6.93 19.33 4.86
CA ASN A 169 -6.50 18.58 3.70
C ASN A 169 -6.05 17.16 4.05
N ALA A 170 -5.42 16.97 5.21
CA ALA A 170 -5.08 15.63 5.71
C ALA A 170 -6.32 14.75 5.87
N LYS A 171 -7.36 15.22 6.57
CA LYS A 171 -8.66 14.51 6.70
C LYS A 171 -9.27 14.17 5.35
N TYR A 172 -9.28 15.12 4.41
CA TYR A 172 -9.84 14.91 3.07
C TYR A 172 -9.16 13.73 2.35
N TRP A 173 -7.83 13.69 2.36
CA TRP A 173 -7.08 12.64 1.67
C TRP A 173 -7.13 11.28 2.41
N TYR A 174 -7.11 11.28 3.75
CA TYR A 174 -7.32 10.06 4.52
C TYR A 174 -8.72 9.47 4.29
N GLU A 175 -9.77 10.31 4.20
CA GLU A 175 -11.12 9.83 3.88
C GLU A 175 -11.19 9.16 2.51
N LYS A 176 -10.53 9.72 1.49
CA LYS A 176 -10.45 9.09 0.18
C LYS A 176 -9.76 7.72 0.23
N SER A 177 -8.64 7.66 0.91
CA SER A 177 -7.86 6.43 1.08
C SER A 177 -8.64 5.37 1.88
N LYS A 178 -9.30 5.78 2.96
CA LYS A 178 -10.18 4.93 3.77
C LYS A 178 -11.30 4.31 2.92
N ASN A 179 -11.91 5.11 2.05
CA ASN A 179 -13.02 4.64 1.19
C ASN A 179 -12.59 3.57 0.18
N GLN A 180 -11.27 3.38 -0.01
CA GLN A 180 -10.68 2.28 -0.76
C GLN A 180 -10.22 1.12 0.13
N GLY A 181 -10.55 1.15 1.42
CA GLY A 181 -10.28 0.06 2.35
C GLY A 181 -8.92 0.13 3.06
N LEU A 182 -8.15 1.22 2.93
CA LEU A 182 -6.87 1.34 3.61
C LEU A 182 -7.08 1.60 5.11
N VAL A 183 -6.79 0.60 5.93
CA VAL A 183 -7.09 0.57 7.37
C VAL A 183 -6.26 1.60 8.16
N GLU A 184 -5.01 1.83 7.75
CA GLU A 184 -4.12 2.82 8.37
C GLU A 184 -4.70 4.24 8.27
N SER A 185 -5.44 4.52 7.21
CA SER A 185 -6.14 5.81 7.07
C SER A 185 -7.27 5.98 8.08
N ILE A 186 -7.95 4.89 8.45
CA ILE A 186 -8.98 4.91 9.50
C ILE A 186 -8.34 5.29 10.85
N PHE A 187 -7.23 4.64 11.17
CA PHE A 187 -6.49 4.93 12.40
C PHE A 187 -6.03 6.39 12.45
N ASN A 188 -5.40 6.89 11.37
CA ASN A 188 -4.88 8.25 11.33
C ASN A 188 -6.00 9.31 11.38
N LEU A 189 -7.19 9.02 10.82
CA LEU A 189 -8.39 9.85 11.01
C LEU A 189 -8.80 9.92 12.48
N GLY A 190 -8.73 8.80 13.21
CA GLY A 190 -8.95 8.77 14.65
C GLY A 190 -7.93 9.65 15.40
N GLN A 191 -6.66 9.57 15.03
CA GLN A 191 -5.58 10.37 15.63
C GLN A 191 -5.77 11.87 15.41
N ILE A 192 -6.06 12.28 14.17
CA ILE A 192 -6.36 13.70 13.86
C ILE A 192 -7.59 14.19 14.65
N SER A 193 -8.62 13.34 14.74
CA SER A 193 -9.84 13.72 15.47
C SER A 193 -9.55 13.93 16.95
N LEU A 194 -8.66 13.13 17.56
CA LEU A 194 -8.20 13.37 18.94
C LEU A 194 -7.43 14.69 19.09
N LYS A 195 -6.53 14.99 18.13
CA LYS A 195 -5.79 16.27 18.13
C LYS A 195 -6.72 17.48 18.04
N LEU A 196 -7.85 17.34 17.35
CA LEU A 196 -8.85 18.38 17.20
C LEU A 196 -9.92 18.38 18.32
N GLU A 197 -9.72 17.55 19.36
CA GLU A 197 -10.66 17.41 20.49
C GLU A 197 -12.05 16.90 20.06
N GLU A 198 -12.15 16.21 18.92
CA GLU A 198 -13.37 15.61 18.39
C GLU A 198 -13.51 14.16 18.92
N ASP A 199 -13.61 14.00 20.24
CA ASP A 199 -13.51 12.70 20.93
C ASP A 199 -14.52 11.64 20.40
N GLU A 200 -15.78 12.02 20.12
CA GLU A 200 -16.79 11.09 19.62
C GLU A 200 -16.49 10.65 18.17
N LEU A 201 -15.93 11.54 17.36
CA LEU A 201 -15.52 11.20 16.00
C LEU A 201 -14.28 10.29 16.02
N ALA A 202 -13.31 10.57 16.87
CA ALA A 202 -12.13 9.71 17.08
C ALA A 202 -12.55 8.30 17.50
N LYS A 203 -13.48 8.20 18.47
CA LYS A 203 -14.07 6.93 18.92
C LYS A 203 -14.70 6.15 17.76
N LYS A 204 -15.46 6.84 16.89
CA LYS A 204 -16.08 6.24 15.71
C LYS A 204 -15.02 5.65 14.77
N TYR A 205 -13.94 6.37 14.45
CA TYR A 205 -12.89 5.87 13.59
C TYR A 205 -12.12 4.70 14.22
N PHE A 206 -11.80 4.77 15.52
CA PHE A 206 -11.13 3.65 16.17
C PHE A 206 -12.01 2.40 16.24
N LYS A 207 -13.34 2.54 16.41
CA LYS A 207 -14.26 1.40 16.29
C LYS A 207 -14.17 0.76 14.89
N GLN A 208 -14.20 1.56 13.82
CA GLN A 208 -14.03 1.05 12.46
C GLN A 208 -12.66 0.36 12.27
N GLY A 209 -11.60 0.90 12.86
CA GLY A 209 -10.29 0.28 12.85
C GLY A 209 -10.25 -1.07 13.58
N VAL A 210 -10.96 -1.20 14.71
CA VAL A 210 -11.12 -2.48 15.43
C VAL A 210 -11.88 -3.51 14.58
N GLU A 211 -12.96 -3.09 13.91
CA GLU A 211 -13.71 -3.95 12.97
C GLU A 211 -12.79 -4.46 11.84
N ALA A 212 -11.87 -3.59 11.38
CA ALA A 212 -10.82 -3.94 10.41
C ALA A 212 -9.61 -4.68 11.02
N LYS A 213 -9.71 -5.15 12.28
CA LYS A 213 -8.66 -5.88 13.01
C LYS A 213 -7.35 -5.10 13.23
N ASN A 214 -7.41 -3.79 13.27
CA ASN A 214 -6.27 -2.93 13.58
C ASN A 214 -6.06 -2.86 15.09
N LYS A 215 -4.92 -3.40 15.57
CA LYS A 215 -4.59 -3.46 17.00
C LYS A 215 -4.33 -2.11 17.64
N ASP A 216 -3.79 -1.16 16.87
CA ASP A 216 -3.51 0.18 17.37
C ASP A 216 -4.82 0.93 17.62
N SER A 217 -5.83 0.71 16.78
CA SER A 217 -7.19 1.23 16.98
C SER A 217 -7.85 0.65 18.23
N GLU A 218 -7.67 -0.65 18.49
CA GLU A 218 -8.15 -1.29 19.71
C GLU A 218 -7.52 -0.67 20.95
N TYR A 219 -6.20 -0.48 20.93
CA TYR A 219 -5.47 0.15 22.01
C TYR A 219 -5.94 1.58 22.28
N MET A 220 -6.10 2.40 21.23
CA MET A 220 -6.57 3.78 21.35
C MET A 220 -8.01 3.85 21.86
N LEU A 221 -8.88 2.96 21.40
CA LEU A 221 -10.27 2.89 21.85
C LEU A 221 -10.34 2.53 23.34
N ALA A 222 -9.56 1.55 23.79
CA ALA A 222 -9.47 1.19 25.19
C ALA A 222 -9.01 2.39 26.06
N GLY A 223 -8.03 3.15 25.58
CA GLY A 223 -7.57 4.38 26.24
C GLY A 223 -8.63 5.45 26.37
N ILE A 224 -9.46 5.65 25.35
CA ILE A 224 -10.59 6.59 25.39
C ILE A 224 -11.60 6.16 26.47
N TYR A 225 -11.93 4.86 26.54
CA TYR A 225 -12.86 4.36 27.56
C TYR A 225 -12.28 4.48 28.98
N LEU A 226 -10.99 4.18 29.17
CA LEU A 226 -10.33 4.36 30.46
C LEU A 226 -10.36 5.84 30.90
N LYS A 227 -10.05 6.78 30.00
CA LYS A 227 -10.12 8.23 30.27
C LYS A 227 -11.53 8.65 30.65
N LYS A 228 -12.55 8.17 29.93
CA LYS A 228 -13.96 8.45 30.22
C LYS A 228 -14.36 7.92 31.61
N GLY A 229 -14.03 6.66 31.89
CA GLY A 229 -14.30 6.03 33.18
C GLY A 229 -13.64 6.77 34.35
N ARG A 230 -12.35 7.12 34.21
CA ARG A 230 -11.63 7.88 35.21
C ARG A 230 -12.27 9.24 35.48
N ASN A 231 -12.69 9.96 34.44
CA ASN A 231 -13.35 11.26 34.58
C ASN A 231 -14.72 11.16 35.28
N MET A 232 -15.46 10.06 35.04
CA MET A 232 -16.72 9.79 35.76
C MET A 232 -16.47 9.57 37.26
N TYR A 233 -15.50 8.75 37.63
CA TYR A 233 -15.16 8.53 39.06
C TYR A 233 -14.62 9.80 39.72
N LYS A 234 -13.91 10.66 38.98
CA LYS A 234 -13.47 11.96 39.48
C LYS A 234 -14.68 12.82 39.86
N LYS A 235 -15.68 12.94 38.98
CA LYS A 235 -16.90 13.70 39.26
C LYS A 235 -17.66 13.14 40.45
N LEU A 236 -17.80 11.82 40.56
CA LEU A 236 -18.45 11.17 41.68
C LEU A 236 -17.68 11.37 42.99
N GLY A 237 -16.35 11.48 42.95
CA GLY A 237 -15.52 11.82 44.12
C GLY A 237 -15.70 13.25 44.56
N GLU A 238 -15.94 14.19 43.65
CA GLU A 238 -16.29 15.59 43.93
C GLU A 238 -17.67 15.71 44.55
N GLU A 239 -18.60 14.77 44.26
CA GLU A 239 -19.94 14.67 44.86
C GLU A 239 -19.97 13.84 46.16
N ASP A 240 -18.81 13.45 46.68
CA ASP A 240 -18.63 12.68 47.94
C ASP A 240 -19.34 11.31 47.91
N VAL A 241 -19.43 10.68 46.74
CA VAL A 241 -19.98 9.33 46.57
C VAL A 241 -18.99 8.30 47.09
N PHE A 242 -19.46 7.42 47.95
CA PHE A 242 -18.67 6.42 48.67
C PHE A 242 -17.67 5.64 47.77
N ASN A 243 -16.39 5.59 48.14
CA ASN A 243 -15.28 4.94 47.43
C ASN A 243 -14.94 5.42 46.04
N SER A 244 -15.59 6.44 45.50
CA SER A 244 -15.34 6.91 44.14
C SER A 244 -13.95 7.52 43.97
N LYS A 245 -13.42 8.16 45.02
CA LYS A 245 -12.09 8.74 45.05
C LYS A 245 -11.00 7.64 45.04
N ASP A 246 -11.19 6.58 45.83
CA ASP A 246 -10.24 5.46 45.89
C ASP A 246 -10.20 4.70 44.55
N ILE A 247 -11.38 4.56 43.90
CA ILE A 247 -11.47 3.97 42.55
C ILE A 247 -10.79 4.87 41.52
N TYR A 248 -11.01 6.19 41.56
CA TYR A 248 -10.33 7.14 40.70
C TYR A 248 -8.81 7.03 40.81
N ASP A 249 -8.28 6.97 42.05
CA ASP A 249 -6.85 6.89 42.31
C ASP A 249 -6.26 5.54 41.88
N SER A 250 -7.08 4.48 41.83
CA SER A 250 -6.68 3.13 41.38
C SER A 250 -6.66 2.97 39.86
N ILE A 251 -7.38 3.82 39.10
CA ILE A 251 -7.38 3.75 37.63
C ILE A 251 -6.12 4.39 37.10
N PRO A 252 -5.27 3.66 36.34
CA PRO A 252 -4.06 4.22 35.77
C PRO A 252 -4.36 5.39 34.84
N GLU A 253 -3.48 6.39 34.87
CA GLU A 253 -3.54 7.47 33.91
C GLU A 253 -3.13 6.95 32.53
N PHE A 254 -4.01 7.08 31.57
CA PHE A 254 -3.74 6.70 30.20
C PHE A 254 -3.47 7.95 29.36
N LYS A 255 -2.27 8.05 28.82
CA LYS A 255 -1.90 9.11 27.87
C LYS A 255 -2.13 8.61 26.46
N LEU A 256 -3.13 9.18 25.77
CA LEU A 256 -3.36 8.91 24.38
C LEU A 256 -2.17 9.46 23.57
N ASN A 257 -1.49 8.58 22.84
CA ASN A 257 -0.46 9.01 21.90
C ASN A 257 -1.12 9.51 20.61
N THR A 258 -1.19 10.80 20.44
CA THR A 258 -1.77 11.45 19.26
C THR A 258 -0.74 11.80 18.19
N GLU A 259 0.52 11.48 18.43
CA GLU A 259 1.64 11.77 17.51
C GLU A 259 2.07 10.54 16.69
N SER A 260 1.52 9.37 17.02
CA SER A 260 1.80 8.14 16.29
C SER A 260 0.87 7.98 15.10
N PHE A 261 1.40 8.10 13.90
CA PHE A 261 0.68 7.84 12.66
C PHE A 261 1.13 6.53 12.04
N LEU A 262 0.19 5.78 11.49
CA LEU A 262 0.50 4.57 10.76
C LEU A 262 0.85 4.93 9.30
N ILE A 263 1.99 4.42 8.85
CA ILE A 263 2.40 4.43 7.45
C ILE A 263 2.00 3.07 6.88
N PRO A 264 1.20 3.02 5.79
CA PRO A 264 0.75 1.77 5.23
C PRO A 264 1.90 1.01 4.55
N GLU A 265 1.71 -0.29 4.40
CA GLU A 265 2.56 -1.09 3.53
C GLU A 265 2.50 -0.53 2.09
N PHE A 266 3.66 -0.47 1.44
CA PHE A 266 3.75 0.05 0.09
C PHE A 266 3.03 -0.87 -0.89
N LYS A 267 2.11 -0.30 -1.68
CA LYS A 267 1.38 -1.01 -2.74
C LYS A 267 1.47 -0.23 -4.04
N GLU A 268 1.89 -0.91 -5.07
CA GLU A 268 1.93 -0.39 -6.43
C GLU A 268 0.52 -0.33 -7.04
N PHE A 269 0.40 0.31 -8.21
CA PHE A 269 -0.78 0.17 -9.03
C PHE A 269 -0.81 -1.26 -9.59
N GLU A 270 -1.88 -1.99 -9.30
CA GLU A 270 -2.12 -3.26 -9.97
C GLU A 270 -2.38 -3.01 -11.46
N ALA A 271 -1.76 -3.82 -12.33
CA ALA A 271 -2.14 -3.84 -13.72
C ALA A 271 -3.61 -4.26 -13.77
N VAL A 272 -4.45 -3.47 -14.46
CA VAL A 272 -5.86 -3.82 -14.65
C VAL A 272 -5.89 -5.18 -15.32
N LYS A 273 -6.11 -6.23 -14.54
CA LYS A 273 -6.52 -7.52 -15.07
C LYS A 273 -8.01 -7.36 -15.35
N ASP A 274 -8.37 -7.42 -16.63
CA ASP A 274 -9.75 -7.58 -17.06
C ASP A 274 -10.25 -8.99 -16.66
N GLU A 275 -10.48 -9.21 -15.38
CA GLU A 275 -11.24 -10.35 -14.86
C GLU A 275 -11.96 -9.89 -13.60
N GLU A 276 -13.28 -9.76 -13.72
CA GLU A 276 -14.22 -9.61 -12.61
C GLU A 276 -14.17 -10.89 -11.76
N GLU A 277 -13.37 -10.92 -10.70
CA GLU A 277 -13.62 -11.80 -9.56
C GLU A 277 -14.15 -10.95 -8.40
N GLU A 278 -15.49 -10.92 -8.27
CA GLU A 278 -16.15 -10.50 -7.04
C GLU A 278 -15.69 -11.41 -5.90
N GLU A 279 -14.75 -10.94 -5.08
CA GLU A 279 -14.48 -11.56 -3.79
C GLU A 279 -15.70 -11.34 -2.88
N TYR A 280 -16.46 -12.39 -2.71
CA TYR A 280 -17.58 -12.48 -1.76
C TYR A 280 -17.04 -12.33 -0.32
N ILE A 281 -17.23 -11.15 0.27
CA ILE A 281 -16.98 -10.92 1.69
C ILE A 281 -18.18 -11.47 2.47
N PRO A 282 -18.01 -12.52 3.29
CA PRO A 282 -19.13 -13.11 4.02
C PRO A 282 -19.71 -12.16 5.08
N ASN A 283 -21.02 -11.99 5.04
CA ASN A 283 -21.83 -11.01 5.77
C ASN A 283 -22.02 -11.33 7.29
N TYR A 284 -21.18 -12.18 7.93
CA TYR A 284 -21.33 -12.54 9.34
C TYR A 284 -20.37 -11.83 10.31
N ILE A 285 -19.60 -10.83 9.83
CA ILE A 285 -18.71 -10.00 10.68
C ILE A 285 -19.44 -8.78 11.27
N LEU A 286 -20.68 -8.47 10.84
CA LEU A 286 -21.43 -7.30 11.29
C LEU A 286 -22.26 -7.51 12.57
N GLN A 287 -22.07 -8.60 13.33
CA GLN A 287 -22.80 -8.89 14.57
C GLN A 287 -21.97 -8.88 15.86
N ILE A 288 -20.79 -8.31 15.87
CA ILE A 288 -20.05 -8.01 17.09
C ILE A 288 -20.09 -6.49 17.24
N ASP A 289 -20.96 -6.00 17.94
CA ASP A 289 -21.32 -5.54 19.24
C ASP A 289 -21.79 -4.10 19.34
N GLU A 290 -23.03 -3.85 18.98
CA GLU A 290 -23.82 -2.89 19.76
C GLU A 290 -23.90 -3.34 21.23
N ASN A 291 -23.75 -4.64 21.49
CA ASN A 291 -23.81 -5.25 22.81
C ASN A 291 -22.64 -4.94 23.76
N LEU A 292 -21.42 -4.68 23.27
CA LEU A 292 -20.29 -4.36 24.17
C LEU A 292 -20.39 -2.96 24.75
N GLU A 293 -20.81 -1.98 23.97
CA GLU A 293 -21.04 -0.63 24.46
C GLU A 293 -22.20 -0.57 25.44
N ASP A 294 -23.34 -1.20 25.09
CA ASP A 294 -24.51 -1.32 25.96
C ASP A 294 -24.19 -2.15 27.22
N MET A 295 -23.37 -3.20 27.13
CA MET A 295 -22.90 -3.95 28.29
C MET A 295 -21.97 -3.14 29.19
N TYR A 296 -21.05 -2.35 28.64
CA TYR A 296 -20.16 -1.49 29.44
C TYR A 296 -20.91 -0.31 30.04
N GLU A 297 -21.79 0.35 29.28
CA GLU A 297 -22.63 1.41 29.80
C GLU A 297 -23.67 0.90 30.82
N ALA A 298 -24.29 -0.25 30.56
CA ALA A 298 -25.23 -0.87 31.50
C ALA A 298 -24.51 -1.37 32.77
N ARG A 299 -23.27 -1.87 32.67
CA ARG A 299 -22.48 -2.28 33.81
C ARG A 299 -21.98 -1.11 34.63
N LEU A 300 -21.59 0.00 33.97
CA LEU A 300 -21.24 1.26 34.62
C LEU A 300 -22.48 1.91 35.27
N GLN A 301 -23.63 1.93 34.59
CA GLN A 301 -24.87 2.41 35.17
C GLN A 301 -25.37 1.54 36.32
N LYS A 302 -25.22 0.22 36.24
CA LYS A 302 -25.54 -0.70 37.33
C LYS A 302 -24.62 -0.47 38.55
N MET A 303 -23.34 -0.27 38.35
CA MET A 303 -22.42 0.10 39.44
C MET A 303 -22.75 1.46 40.05
N LEU A 304 -23.17 2.44 39.22
CA LEU A 304 -23.63 3.76 39.67
C LEU A 304 -24.91 3.68 40.49
N VAL A 305 -25.87 2.82 40.11
CA VAL A 305 -27.11 2.60 40.84
C VAL A 305 -26.83 1.84 42.15
N GLU A 306 -25.99 0.80 42.13
CA GLU A 306 -25.58 0.04 43.32
C GLU A 306 -24.83 0.91 44.34
N THR A 307 -24.00 1.84 43.88
CA THR A 307 -23.30 2.81 44.75
C THR A 307 -24.22 3.91 45.27
N LYS A 308 -25.20 4.37 44.48
CA LYS A 308 -26.15 5.42 44.92
C LYS A 308 -27.24 4.91 45.89
N PHE A 309 -27.62 3.65 45.85
CA PHE A 309 -28.74 3.10 46.63
C PHE A 309 -28.31 2.11 47.73
N GLY A 310 -27.00 1.95 47.99
CA GLY A 310 -26.50 1.36 49.20
C GLY A 310 -26.99 -0.06 49.48
N TYR A 311 -26.93 -0.99 48.51
CA TYR A 311 -27.11 -2.38 48.77
C TYR A 311 -25.86 -2.94 49.49
N LYS A 312 -26.10 -3.34 50.74
CA LYS A 312 -25.11 -4.09 51.58
C LYS A 312 -24.83 -5.46 50.95
#